data_19ea3073396132bf01e3fda4ae964adf
#
_entry.id   19ea3073396132bf01e3fda4ae964adf
#
_cell.length_a   1.000
_cell.length_b   1.000
_cell.length_c   1.000
_cell.angle_alpha   90.00
_cell.angle_beta   90.00
_cell.angle_gamma   90.00
#
_symmetry.space_group_name_H-M   'P 1'
#
loop_
_entity.id
_entity.type
_entity.pdbx_description
1 polymer ?
#
loop_
_entity_poly.entity_id
_entity_poly.type
_entity_poly.pdbx_seq_one_letter_code
_entity_poly.pdbx_strand_id
1 'polypeptide(L)'
;MPELRARALDAGAPPPFASSLRDGATVAVIAEIKRRSPSKGAINEGIRAGDRAVLYADAGARALSILTEPLEFGGTTEDLLEVRARVGLPLLKKDFHVDEAQVWEARALGASAILFIARALAPHRLDALVETALMAGLEPLVEIRSEAELARAVATPATVIGVNARDLETLIIEPWVTERLLPAIPGDRVRVAESGMSSADDVRRAAALGAHAVLVGSSLSAADDPSAALRALAAVSRGAHGG
;
A
#
# COMPACT_ATOMS: atom_id res chain seq x y z
N MET A 1 -22.06 14.14 -1.89
CA MET A 1 -21.95 12.80 -2.53
C MET A 1 -22.13 12.81 -4.04
N PRO A 2 -23.24 13.31 -4.67
CA PRO A 2 -23.39 13.26 -6.15
C PRO A 2 -22.27 13.96 -6.91
N GLU A 3 -21.89 15.16 -6.50
CA GLU A 3 -20.81 15.93 -7.11
C GLU A 3 -19.44 15.24 -7.00
N LEU A 4 -19.14 14.63 -5.83
CA LEU A 4 -17.90 13.90 -5.61
C LEU A 4 -17.82 12.66 -6.50
N ARG A 5 -18.92 11.92 -6.65
CA ARG A 5 -19.02 10.79 -7.59
C ARG A 5 -18.81 11.23 -9.04
N ALA A 6 -19.41 12.33 -9.45
CA ALA A 6 -19.23 12.86 -10.80
C ALA A 6 -17.75 13.17 -11.07
N ARG A 7 -17.08 13.90 -10.16
CA ARG A 7 -15.65 14.17 -10.28
C ARG A 7 -14.80 12.90 -10.33
N ALA A 8 -15.15 11.89 -9.53
CA ALA A 8 -14.45 10.61 -9.52
C ALA A 8 -14.57 9.88 -10.86
N LEU A 9 -15.74 9.89 -11.48
CA LEU A 9 -15.97 9.24 -12.77
C LEU A 9 -15.31 9.98 -13.93
N ASP A 10 -15.21 11.32 -13.84
CA ASP A 10 -14.55 12.16 -14.85
C ASP A 10 -13.01 12.05 -14.83
N ALA A 11 -12.43 11.53 -13.75
CA ALA A 11 -10.97 11.46 -13.56
C ALA A 11 -10.23 10.44 -14.47
N GLY A 12 -10.89 9.82 -15.46
CA GLY A 12 -10.28 8.80 -16.34
C GLY A 12 -9.87 7.52 -15.59
N ALA A 13 -9.55 6.43 -16.26
CA ALA A 13 -9.14 5.18 -15.60
C ALA A 13 -7.76 5.32 -14.95
N PRO A 14 -7.59 4.95 -13.66
CA PRO A 14 -6.28 5.00 -13.02
C PRO A 14 -5.38 3.87 -13.54
N PRO A 15 -4.03 4.01 -13.41
CA PRO A 15 -3.12 2.91 -13.69
C PRO A 15 -3.43 1.68 -12.81
N PRO A 16 -3.36 0.45 -13.37
CA PRO A 16 -3.73 -0.75 -12.63
C PRO A 16 -2.74 -1.05 -11.50
N PHE A 17 -3.23 -1.27 -10.29
CA PHE A 17 -2.41 -1.49 -9.09
C PHE A 17 -2.01 -2.96 -8.93
N ALA A 18 -2.96 -3.88 -8.91
CA ALA A 18 -2.71 -5.30 -8.66
C ALA A 18 -1.78 -5.93 -9.71
N SER A 19 -2.01 -5.65 -11.00
CA SER A 19 -1.15 -6.18 -12.07
C SER A 19 0.25 -5.59 -11.99
N SER A 20 0.41 -4.30 -11.67
CA SER A 20 1.74 -3.69 -11.49
C SER A 20 2.56 -4.38 -10.39
N LEU A 21 1.90 -4.93 -9.37
CA LEU A 21 2.55 -5.67 -8.29
C LEU A 21 2.80 -7.14 -8.62
N ARG A 22 1.91 -7.74 -9.43
CA ARG A 22 1.98 -9.16 -9.79
C ARG A 22 2.99 -9.41 -10.90
N ASP A 23 3.11 -8.50 -11.85
CA ASP A 23 3.91 -8.68 -13.05
C ASP A 23 5.41 -8.48 -12.81
N GLY A 24 6.24 -9.31 -13.50
CA GLY A 24 7.70 -9.22 -13.46
C GLY A 24 8.39 -10.28 -12.62
N ALA A 25 9.72 -10.36 -12.79
CA ALA A 25 10.58 -11.37 -12.18
C ALA A 25 11.08 -11.00 -10.77
N THR A 26 10.92 -9.74 -10.36
CA THR A 26 11.33 -9.24 -9.04
C THR A 26 10.14 -8.99 -8.14
N VAL A 27 10.38 -8.96 -6.82
CA VAL A 27 9.40 -8.50 -5.85
C VAL A 27 9.11 -7.02 -6.10
N ALA A 28 7.84 -6.66 -6.26
CA ALA A 28 7.46 -5.27 -6.47
C ALA A 28 7.67 -4.45 -5.18
N VAL A 29 8.15 -3.22 -5.30
CA VAL A 29 8.23 -2.30 -4.17
C VAL A 29 7.12 -1.25 -4.29
N ILE A 30 6.25 -1.20 -3.28
CA ILE A 30 5.34 -0.08 -3.04
C ILE A 30 6.11 0.89 -2.15
N ALA A 31 6.62 1.98 -2.73
CA ALA A 31 7.41 2.95 -1.97
C ALA A 31 6.48 3.98 -1.31
N GLU A 32 6.53 4.06 0.02
CA GLU A 32 5.67 4.94 0.79
C GLU A 32 6.34 6.29 1.05
N ILE A 33 5.65 7.36 0.72
CA ILE A 33 6.05 8.74 1.06
C ILE A 33 5.53 9.04 2.46
N LYS A 34 6.46 9.15 3.41
CA LYS A 34 6.17 9.28 4.83
C LYS A 34 7.08 10.31 5.50
N ARG A 35 6.49 11.32 6.15
CA ARG A 35 7.19 12.35 6.92
C ARG A 35 7.34 12.02 8.39
N ARG A 36 6.32 11.39 8.96
CA ARG A 36 6.22 11.05 10.39
C ARG A 36 5.63 9.66 10.57
N SER A 37 5.75 9.11 11.75
CA SER A 37 5.00 7.91 12.14
C SER A 37 4.79 7.85 13.65
N PRO A 38 3.72 7.19 14.14
CA PRO A 38 3.48 7.03 15.58
C PRO A 38 4.65 6.38 16.32
N SER A 39 5.37 5.46 15.67
CA SER A 39 6.48 4.72 16.28
C SER A 39 7.83 5.44 16.29
N LYS A 40 8.06 6.43 15.42
CA LYS A 40 9.34 7.11 15.26
C LYS A 40 9.25 8.63 15.39
N GLY A 41 8.04 9.20 15.53
CA GLY A 41 7.83 10.64 15.46
C GLY A 41 8.18 11.21 14.08
N ALA A 42 8.80 12.37 14.03
CA ALA A 42 9.32 12.98 12.82
C ALA A 42 10.45 12.13 12.22
N ILE A 43 10.35 11.79 10.93
CA ILE A 43 11.38 11.04 10.18
C ILE A 43 12.10 11.99 9.25
N ASN A 44 11.35 12.69 8.40
CA ASN A 44 11.88 13.68 7.47
C ASN A 44 10.73 14.62 7.04
N GLU A 45 10.52 15.68 7.80
CA GLU A 45 9.43 16.64 7.54
C GLU A 45 9.65 17.51 6.29
N GLY A 46 10.89 17.61 5.80
CA GLY A 46 11.23 18.34 4.59
C GLY A 46 10.89 17.63 3.28
N ILE A 47 10.30 16.42 3.33
CA ILE A 47 9.94 15.69 2.10
C ILE A 47 8.84 16.45 1.34
N ARG A 48 9.16 16.84 0.10
CA ARG A 48 8.18 17.25 -0.90
C ARG A 48 7.68 16.00 -1.62
N ALA A 49 6.36 15.78 -1.57
CA ALA A 49 5.78 14.52 -2.04
C ALA A 49 6.04 14.25 -3.52
N GLY A 50 5.86 15.27 -4.38
CA GLY A 50 6.10 15.13 -5.81
C GLY A 50 7.56 14.87 -6.17
N ASP A 51 8.53 15.52 -5.51
CA ASP A 51 9.95 15.29 -5.77
C ASP A 51 10.36 13.87 -5.33
N ARG A 52 9.87 13.43 -4.17
CA ARG A 52 10.10 12.09 -3.67
C ARG A 52 9.47 11.01 -4.56
N ALA A 53 8.29 11.29 -5.13
CA ALA A 53 7.60 10.39 -6.05
C ALA A 53 8.41 10.13 -7.33
N VAL A 54 8.95 11.19 -7.94
CA VAL A 54 9.81 11.08 -9.13
C VAL A 54 11.06 10.25 -8.80
N LEU A 55 11.73 10.57 -7.68
CA LEU A 55 12.91 9.83 -7.23
C LEU A 55 12.62 8.33 -7.05
N TYR A 56 11.47 7.97 -6.46
CA TYR A 56 11.09 6.58 -6.26
C TYR A 56 10.69 5.89 -7.57
N ALA A 57 10.02 6.59 -8.48
CA ALA A 57 9.69 6.07 -9.81
C ALA A 57 10.95 5.74 -10.60
N ASP A 58 11.91 6.66 -10.65
CA ASP A 58 13.20 6.48 -11.35
C ASP A 58 14.09 5.38 -10.70
N ALA A 59 13.90 5.15 -9.41
CA ALA A 59 14.61 4.08 -8.68
C ALA A 59 13.95 2.70 -8.81
N GLY A 60 12.81 2.58 -9.49
CA GLY A 60 12.18 1.29 -9.80
C GLY A 60 11.02 0.89 -8.89
N ALA A 61 10.39 1.84 -8.19
CA ALA A 61 9.11 1.58 -7.53
C ALA A 61 8.06 1.12 -8.55
N ARG A 62 7.24 0.15 -8.18
CA ARG A 62 6.14 -0.35 -9.02
C ARG A 62 4.81 0.33 -8.71
N ALA A 63 4.68 0.87 -7.51
CA ALA A 63 3.57 1.69 -7.05
C ALA A 63 4.06 2.62 -5.95
N LEU A 64 3.29 3.66 -5.66
CA LEU A 64 3.56 4.57 -4.54
C LEU A 64 2.43 4.51 -3.52
N SER A 65 2.77 4.55 -2.24
CA SER A 65 1.83 4.71 -1.13
C SER A 65 1.91 6.14 -0.62
N ILE A 66 0.79 6.85 -0.65
CA ILE A 66 0.69 8.24 -0.22
C ILE A 66 -0.13 8.31 1.05
N LEU A 67 0.53 8.66 2.15
CA LEU A 67 -0.14 8.94 3.41
C LEU A 67 -0.91 10.25 3.29
N THR A 68 -2.21 10.23 3.63
CA THR A 68 -3.07 11.42 3.61
C THR A 68 -3.61 11.79 4.99
N GLU A 69 -3.29 10.99 6.00
CA GLU A 69 -3.64 11.24 7.39
C GLU A 69 -2.73 12.34 8.00
N PRO A 70 -3.30 13.46 8.51
CA PRO A 70 -2.48 14.63 8.85
C PRO A 70 -1.88 14.59 10.26
N LEU A 71 -2.54 13.96 11.23
CA LEU A 71 -2.16 14.09 12.64
C LEU A 71 -0.97 13.21 13.01
N GLU A 72 -1.04 11.94 12.66
CA GLU A 72 -0.05 10.92 13.04
C GLU A 72 1.07 10.79 11.99
N PHE A 73 0.75 10.99 10.70
CA PHE A 73 1.69 10.75 9.61
C PHE A 73 2.13 12.02 8.88
N GLY A 74 1.48 13.16 9.12
CA GLY A 74 1.81 14.44 8.49
C GLY A 74 1.58 14.43 6.97
N GLY A 75 0.63 13.61 6.50
CA GLY A 75 0.23 13.52 5.10
C GLY A 75 -0.94 14.45 4.79
N THR A 76 -1.18 14.68 3.51
CA THR A 76 -2.32 15.49 3.04
C THR A 76 -2.87 14.96 1.71
N THR A 77 -4.10 15.33 1.39
CA THR A 77 -4.70 15.04 0.08
C THR A 77 -3.99 15.78 -1.06
N GLU A 78 -3.40 16.94 -0.77
CA GLU A 78 -2.59 17.72 -1.70
C GLU A 78 -1.33 16.96 -2.11
N ASP A 79 -0.74 16.17 -1.21
CA ASP A 79 0.40 15.30 -1.53
C ASP A 79 0.03 14.29 -2.63
N LEU A 80 -1.16 13.70 -2.55
CA LEU A 80 -1.61 12.74 -3.56
C LEU A 80 -1.84 13.42 -4.92
N LEU A 81 -2.42 14.62 -4.94
CA LEU A 81 -2.58 15.42 -6.15
C LEU A 81 -1.23 15.83 -6.75
N GLU A 82 -0.28 16.30 -5.92
CA GLU A 82 1.07 16.65 -6.35
C GLU A 82 1.78 15.46 -7.00
N VAL A 83 1.70 14.29 -6.36
CA VAL A 83 2.29 13.06 -6.88
C VAL A 83 1.63 12.63 -8.19
N ARG A 84 0.28 12.63 -8.26
CA ARG A 84 -0.45 12.24 -9.48
C ARG A 84 -0.08 13.10 -10.68
N ALA A 85 0.17 14.39 -10.47
CA ALA A 85 0.57 15.31 -11.53
C ALA A 85 1.98 15.05 -12.09
N ARG A 86 2.83 14.29 -11.36
CA ARG A 86 4.26 14.13 -11.70
C ARG A 86 4.66 12.73 -12.13
N VAL A 87 3.89 11.69 -11.75
CA VAL A 87 4.24 10.30 -12.08
C VAL A 87 3.06 9.51 -12.63
N GLY A 88 3.36 8.59 -13.53
CA GLY A 88 2.38 7.66 -14.12
C GLY A 88 2.13 6.39 -13.31
N LEU A 89 2.81 6.18 -12.19
CA LEU A 89 2.68 4.96 -11.38
C LEU A 89 1.30 4.84 -10.72
N PRO A 90 0.86 3.61 -10.41
CA PRO A 90 -0.30 3.40 -9.55
C PRO A 90 -0.08 3.99 -8.16
N LEU A 91 -1.10 4.67 -7.61
CA LEU A 91 -1.06 5.32 -6.30
C LEU A 91 -2.02 4.65 -5.33
N LEU A 92 -1.53 4.22 -4.17
CA LEU A 92 -2.32 3.78 -3.04
C LEU A 92 -2.58 4.99 -2.13
N LYS A 93 -3.87 5.38 -1.95
CA LYS A 93 -4.23 6.32 -0.88
C LYS A 93 -4.21 5.56 0.44
N LYS A 94 -3.31 5.95 1.34
CA LYS A 94 -3.11 5.30 2.64
C LYS A 94 -3.58 6.20 3.77
N ASP A 95 -4.72 5.82 4.37
CA ASP A 95 -5.43 6.56 5.40
C ASP A 95 -6.34 5.61 6.18
N PHE A 96 -7.04 6.09 7.19
CA PHE A 96 -8.10 5.36 7.89
C PHE A 96 -9.44 5.55 7.17
N HIS A 97 -9.75 4.64 6.26
CA HIS A 97 -10.97 4.72 5.47
C HIS A 97 -12.10 3.94 6.13
N VAL A 98 -13.16 4.64 6.50
CA VAL A 98 -14.33 4.09 7.21
C VAL A 98 -15.67 4.49 6.57
N ASP A 99 -15.62 5.36 5.55
CA ASP A 99 -16.81 5.91 4.89
C ASP A 99 -16.69 5.87 3.35
N GLU A 100 -17.83 5.69 2.68
CA GLU A 100 -17.89 5.65 1.21
C GLU A 100 -17.49 6.98 0.56
N ALA A 101 -17.70 8.11 1.26
CA ALA A 101 -17.25 9.41 0.75
C ALA A 101 -15.73 9.44 0.56
N GLN A 102 -14.96 8.81 1.48
CA GLN A 102 -13.50 8.71 1.36
C GLN A 102 -13.06 7.86 0.16
N VAL A 103 -13.87 6.85 -0.22
CA VAL A 103 -13.63 6.05 -1.43
C VAL A 103 -13.76 6.90 -2.68
N TRP A 104 -14.86 7.64 -2.80
CA TRP A 104 -15.08 8.52 -3.94
C TRP A 104 -14.08 9.68 -3.98
N GLU A 105 -13.68 10.20 -2.82
CA GLU A 105 -12.60 11.18 -2.71
C GLU A 105 -11.27 10.61 -3.24
N ALA A 106 -10.86 9.41 -2.80
CA ALA A 106 -9.64 8.77 -3.27
C ALA A 106 -9.60 8.65 -4.80
N ARG A 107 -10.74 8.27 -5.40
CA ARG A 107 -10.88 8.16 -6.84
C ARG A 107 -10.79 9.53 -7.53
N ALA A 108 -11.47 10.55 -6.99
CA ALA A 108 -11.46 11.91 -7.53
C ALA A 108 -10.06 12.57 -7.44
N LEU A 109 -9.23 12.16 -6.47
CA LEU A 109 -7.83 12.58 -6.31
C LEU A 109 -6.87 11.82 -7.24
N GLY A 110 -7.35 10.82 -8.00
CA GLY A 110 -6.54 10.04 -8.94
C GLY A 110 -5.79 8.86 -8.33
N ALA A 111 -6.22 8.37 -7.16
CA ALA A 111 -5.72 7.11 -6.63
C ALA A 111 -6.06 5.93 -7.56
N SER A 112 -5.22 4.91 -7.56
CA SER A 112 -5.45 3.60 -8.21
C SER A 112 -5.99 2.59 -7.21
N ALA A 113 -5.56 2.70 -5.97
CA ALA A 113 -5.91 1.78 -4.89
C ALA A 113 -6.20 2.54 -3.59
N ILE A 114 -6.93 1.88 -2.71
CA ILE A 114 -7.33 2.40 -1.40
C ILE A 114 -7.10 1.33 -0.32
N LEU A 115 -6.62 1.76 0.84
CA LEU A 115 -6.39 0.89 1.99
C LEU A 115 -7.68 0.69 2.80
N PHE A 116 -7.97 -0.57 3.15
CA PHE A 116 -8.94 -0.91 4.21
C PHE A 116 -8.28 -1.77 5.27
N ILE A 117 -8.31 -1.34 6.51
CA ILE A 117 -7.75 -2.07 7.65
C ILE A 117 -8.84 -2.97 8.22
N ALA A 118 -8.73 -4.29 8.02
CA ALA A 118 -9.77 -5.23 8.37
C ALA A 118 -10.18 -5.17 9.86
N ARG A 119 -9.22 -5.01 10.79
CA ARG A 119 -9.53 -4.93 12.22
C ARG A 119 -10.28 -3.64 12.62
N ALA A 120 -10.14 -2.56 11.85
CA ALA A 120 -10.79 -1.28 12.13
C ALA A 120 -12.24 -1.21 11.66
N LEU A 121 -12.71 -2.21 10.90
CA LEU A 121 -14.02 -2.23 10.28
C LEU A 121 -14.86 -3.43 10.78
N ALA A 122 -16.15 -3.21 11.00
CA ALA A 122 -17.09 -4.33 11.15
C ALA A 122 -17.17 -5.14 9.83
N PRO A 123 -17.43 -6.47 9.86
CA PRO A 123 -17.44 -7.30 8.66
C PRO A 123 -18.29 -6.73 7.52
N HIS A 124 -19.56 -6.43 7.78
CA HIS A 124 -20.48 -5.86 6.78
C HIS A 124 -20.02 -4.50 6.24
N ARG A 125 -19.24 -3.75 7.02
CA ARG A 125 -18.70 -2.45 6.59
C ARG A 125 -17.50 -2.63 5.67
N LEU A 126 -16.64 -3.62 5.94
CA LEU A 126 -15.55 -3.98 5.04
C LEU A 126 -16.07 -4.38 3.66
N ASP A 127 -17.09 -5.27 3.63
CA ASP A 127 -17.71 -5.73 2.38
C ASP A 127 -18.25 -4.55 1.57
N ALA A 128 -19.06 -3.68 2.20
CA ALA A 128 -19.65 -2.51 1.53
C ALA A 128 -18.60 -1.53 0.98
N LEU A 129 -17.50 -1.30 1.72
CA LEU A 129 -16.44 -0.40 1.29
C LEU A 129 -15.60 -0.99 0.15
N VAL A 130 -15.33 -2.30 0.18
CA VAL A 130 -14.65 -3.02 -0.91
C VAL A 130 -15.49 -2.95 -2.18
N GLU A 131 -16.78 -3.24 -2.12
CA GLU A 131 -17.70 -3.12 -3.26
C GLU A 131 -17.75 -1.70 -3.80
N THR A 132 -17.85 -0.69 -2.92
CA THR A 132 -17.84 0.72 -3.32
C THR A 132 -16.54 1.11 -4.01
N ALA A 133 -15.39 0.60 -3.54
CA ALA A 133 -14.09 0.85 -4.16
C ALA A 133 -14.04 0.29 -5.58
N LEU A 134 -14.49 -0.96 -5.77
CA LEU A 134 -14.56 -1.58 -7.09
C LEU A 134 -15.52 -0.84 -8.03
N MET A 135 -16.69 -0.41 -7.56
CA MET A 135 -17.62 0.41 -8.33
C MET A 135 -17.03 1.77 -8.72
N ALA A 136 -16.18 2.34 -7.88
CA ALA A 136 -15.46 3.58 -8.16
C ALA A 136 -14.27 3.39 -9.12
N GLY A 137 -13.92 2.15 -9.48
CA GLY A 137 -12.75 1.83 -10.30
C GLY A 137 -11.43 1.89 -9.51
N LEU A 138 -11.48 1.72 -8.18
CA LEU A 138 -10.31 1.56 -7.32
C LEU A 138 -10.06 0.09 -7.02
N GLU A 139 -8.80 -0.27 -6.82
CA GLU A 139 -8.42 -1.59 -6.35
C GLU A 139 -8.21 -1.56 -4.82
N PRO A 140 -9.05 -2.24 -4.02
CA PRO A 140 -8.88 -2.27 -2.57
C PRO A 140 -7.67 -3.12 -2.17
N LEU A 141 -6.79 -2.56 -1.31
CA LEU A 141 -5.82 -3.31 -0.54
C LEU A 141 -6.42 -3.52 0.85
N VAL A 142 -6.68 -4.77 1.20
CA VAL A 142 -7.18 -5.12 2.54
C VAL A 142 -6.02 -5.54 3.43
N GLU A 143 -5.73 -4.71 4.43
CA GLU A 143 -4.66 -4.96 5.41
C GLU A 143 -5.18 -5.86 6.53
N ILE A 144 -4.40 -6.92 6.84
CA ILE A 144 -4.71 -7.91 7.86
C ILE A 144 -3.54 -8.17 8.80
N ARG A 145 -3.84 -8.69 10.00
CA ARG A 145 -2.84 -9.10 10.98
C ARG A 145 -3.20 -10.40 11.74
N SER A 146 -4.35 -10.99 11.47
CA SER A 146 -4.79 -12.24 12.09
C SER A 146 -5.47 -13.17 11.10
N GLU A 147 -5.60 -14.47 11.45
CA GLU A 147 -6.33 -15.45 10.63
C GLU A 147 -7.81 -15.10 10.48
N ALA A 148 -8.42 -14.54 11.54
CA ALA A 148 -9.79 -14.09 11.48
C ALA A 148 -9.98 -12.93 10.51
N GLU A 149 -9.01 -11.99 10.47
CA GLU A 149 -8.99 -10.90 9.49
C GLU A 149 -8.72 -11.42 8.07
N LEU A 150 -7.82 -12.44 7.91
CA LEU A 150 -7.58 -13.09 6.63
C LEU A 150 -8.86 -13.73 6.09
N ALA A 151 -9.57 -14.48 6.92
CA ALA A 151 -10.83 -15.11 6.51
C ALA A 151 -11.86 -14.08 6.02
N ARG A 152 -11.94 -12.92 6.70
CA ARG A 152 -12.81 -11.80 6.29
C ARG A 152 -12.35 -11.16 4.97
N ALA A 153 -11.05 -10.91 4.82
CA ALA A 153 -10.48 -10.32 3.58
C ALA A 153 -10.72 -11.24 2.37
N VAL A 154 -10.52 -12.54 2.53
CA VAL A 154 -10.73 -13.55 1.46
C VAL A 154 -12.21 -13.67 1.06
N ALA A 155 -13.13 -13.46 2.00
CA ALA A 155 -14.57 -13.46 1.72
C ALA A 155 -15.01 -12.25 0.85
N THR A 156 -14.22 -11.18 0.79
CA THR A 156 -14.48 -10.02 -0.09
C THR A 156 -13.94 -10.26 -1.52
N PRO A 157 -14.40 -9.50 -2.52
CA PRO A 157 -13.83 -9.53 -3.87
C PRO A 157 -12.49 -8.76 -4.00
N ALA A 158 -11.85 -8.32 -2.92
CA ALA A 158 -10.56 -7.63 -2.97
C ALA A 158 -9.46 -8.55 -3.51
N THR A 159 -8.71 -8.06 -4.51
CA THR A 159 -7.65 -8.83 -5.17
C THR A 159 -6.27 -8.65 -4.52
N VAL A 160 -6.09 -7.65 -3.66
CA VAL A 160 -4.82 -7.35 -2.98
C VAL A 160 -5.00 -7.48 -1.48
N ILE A 161 -4.19 -8.32 -0.83
CA ILE A 161 -4.19 -8.51 0.61
C ILE A 161 -2.79 -8.18 1.15
N GLY A 162 -2.75 -7.26 2.12
CA GLY A 162 -1.53 -6.85 2.81
C GLY A 162 -1.44 -7.46 4.21
N VAL A 163 -0.29 -8.04 4.55
CA VAL A 163 -0.01 -8.52 5.90
C VAL A 163 0.84 -7.48 6.62
N ASN A 164 0.27 -6.82 7.62
CA ASN A 164 0.99 -5.85 8.43
C ASN A 164 1.61 -6.51 9.66
N ALA A 165 2.95 -6.67 9.65
CA ALA A 165 3.68 -7.21 10.79
C ALA A 165 3.68 -6.26 12.01
N ARG A 166 3.33 -4.99 11.86
CA ARG A 166 3.28 -4.04 12.96
C ARG A 166 1.94 -4.12 13.68
N ASP A 167 1.98 -4.28 14.98
CA ASP A 167 0.80 -4.10 15.83
C ASP A 167 0.47 -2.60 15.92
N LEU A 168 -0.79 -2.24 15.64
CA LEU A 168 -1.21 -0.84 15.61
C LEU A 168 -1.44 -0.26 17.01
N GLU A 169 -1.53 -1.09 18.04
CA GLU A 169 -1.70 -0.65 19.44
C GLU A 169 -0.35 -0.51 20.13
N THR A 170 0.51 -1.55 20.01
CA THR A 170 1.81 -1.57 20.68
C THR A 170 2.93 -0.97 19.84
N LEU A 171 2.71 -0.79 18.54
CA LEU A 171 3.66 -0.35 17.52
C LEU A 171 4.85 -1.31 17.31
N ILE A 172 4.82 -2.48 17.93
CA ILE A 172 5.85 -3.53 17.82
C ILE A 172 5.72 -4.23 16.47
N ILE A 173 6.85 -4.50 15.81
CA ILE A 173 6.91 -5.33 14.60
C ILE A 173 7.13 -6.77 15.02
N GLU A 174 6.26 -7.67 14.58
CA GLU A 174 6.28 -9.09 14.88
C GLU A 174 6.41 -9.90 13.56
N PRO A 175 7.62 -10.27 13.14
CA PRO A 175 7.87 -10.94 11.86
C PRO A 175 7.08 -12.24 11.67
N TRP A 176 6.82 -12.97 12.77
CA TRP A 176 6.04 -14.22 12.74
C TRP A 176 4.64 -14.05 12.15
N VAL A 177 4.07 -12.84 12.21
CA VAL A 177 2.76 -12.54 11.61
C VAL A 177 2.84 -12.69 10.08
N THR A 178 3.88 -12.15 9.47
CA THR A 178 4.13 -12.30 8.03
C THR A 178 4.43 -13.76 7.67
N GLU A 179 5.27 -14.44 8.46
CA GLU A 179 5.64 -15.84 8.25
C GLU A 179 4.41 -16.77 8.26
N ARG A 180 3.45 -16.47 9.13
CA ARG A 180 2.23 -17.28 9.29
C ARG A 180 1.17 -16.94 8.25
N LEU A 181 0.89 -15.67 8.01
CA LEU A 181 -0.28 -15.24 7.24
C LEU A 181 -0.01 -15.13 5.75
N LEU A 182 1.19 -14.69 5.35
CA LEU A 182 1.47 -14.44 3.93
C LEU A 182 1.32 -15.71 3.07
N PRO A 183 1.85 -16.89 3.46
CA PRO A 183 1.65 -18.14 2.71
C PRO A 183 0.19 -18.63 2.72
N ALA A 184 -0.60 -18.23 3.72
CA ALA A 184 -2.00 -18.64 3.85
C ALA A 184 -2.96 -17.85 2.95
N ILE A 185 -2.52 -16.74 2.35
CA ILE A 185 -3.31 -15.99 1.39
C ILE A 185 -3.47 -16.82 0.10
N PRO A 186 -4.70 -16.97 -0.45
CA PRO A 186 -4.94 -17.73 -1.68
C PRO A 186 -4.09 -17.24 -2.87
N GLY A 187 -3.73 -18.17 -3.78
CA GLY A 187 -2.82 -17.89 -4.90
C GLY A 187 -3.38 -16.94 -5.97
N ASP A 188 -4.70 -16.78 -6.04
CA ASP A 188 -5.39 -15.84 -6.92
C ASP A 188 -5.29 -14.37 -6.44
N ARG A 189 -4.85 -14.14 -5.19
CA ARG A 189 -4.67 -12.81 -4.60
C ARG A 189 -3.24 -12.31 -4.73
N VAL A 190 -3.07 -10.99 -4.83
CA VAL A 190 -1.77 -10.33 -4.71
C VAL A 190 -1.41 -10.24 -3.23
N ARG A 191 -0.22 -10.76 -2.86
CA ARG A 191 0.29 -10.82 -1.49
C ARG A 191 1.27 -9.69 -1.26
N VAL A 192 0.99 -8.81 -0.29
CA VAL A 192 1.86 -7.70 0.09
C VAL A 192 2.35 -7.89 1.51
N ALA A 193 3.67 -7.82 1.73
CA ALA A 193 4.24 -7.77 3.08
C ALA A 193 4.48 -6.32 3.49
N GLU A 194 3.95 -5.94 4.66
CA GLU A 194 4.03 -4.59 5.18
C GLU A 194 4.75 -4.55 6.54
N SER A 195 5.44 -3.49 6.80
CA SER A 195 6.29 -3.27 7.98
C SER A 195 7.48 -4.23 8.11
N GLY A 196 8.58 -3.76 8.71
CA GLY A 196 9.79 -4.57 8.90
C GLY A 196 10.64 -4.75 7.63
N MET A 197 10.26 -4.19 6.49
CA MET A 197 11.00 -4.26 5.24
C MET A 197 12.02 -3.11 5.18
N SER A 198 13.29 -3.40 5.47
CA SER A 198 14.35 -2.39 5.55
C SER A 198 15.60 -2.73 4.74
N SER A 199 15.76 -3.99 4.35
CA SER A 199 16.92 -4.51 3.64
C SER A 199 16.52 -5.49 2.53
N ALA A 200 17.43 -5.76 1.60
CA ALA A 200 17.22 -6.79 0.58
C ALA A 200 17.01 -8.19 1.19
N ASP A 201 17.57 -8.46 2.37
CA ASP A 201 17.36 -9.73 3.08
C ASP A 201 15.92 -9.86 3.61
N ASP A 202 15.33 -8.76 4.09
CA ASP A 202 13.92 -8.75 4.48
C ASP A 202 13.02 -9.05 3.28
N VAL A 203 13.31 -8.42 2.13
CA VAL A 203 12.57 -8.66 0.90
C VAL A 203 12.74 -10.10 0.39
N ARG A 204 13.95 -10.69 0.49
CA ARG A 204 14.18 -12.11 0.14
C ARG A 204 13.38 -13.04 1.05
N ARG A 205 13.30 -12.75 2.35
CA ARG A 205 12.45 -13.53 3.27
C ARG A 205 10.97 -13.43 2.88
N ALA A 206 10.48 -12.23 2.59
CA ALA A 206 9.09 -12.07 2.12
C ALA A 206 8.84 -12.79 0.79
N ALA A 207 9.80 -12.74 -0.16
CA ALA A 207 9.75 -13.47 -1.43
C ALA A 207 9.64 -14.98 -1.21
N ALA A 208 10.45 -15.54 -0.29
CA ALA A 208 10.42 -16.97 0.06
C ALA A 208 9.08 -17.40 0.69
N LEU A 209 8.31 -16.48 1.25
CA LEU A 209 6.95 -16.70 1.77
C LEU A 209 5.86 -16.46 0.71
N GLY A 210 6.23 -16.13 -0.53
CA GLY A 210 5.31 -15.92 -1.64
C GLY A 210 4.82 -14.48 -1.81
N ALA A 211 5.50 -13.48 -1.26
CA ALA A 211 5.18 -12.08 -1.52
C ALA A 211 5.29 -11.73 -3.00
N HIS A 212 4.27 -11.06 -3.53
CA HIS A 212 4.34 -10.39 -4.82
C HIS A 212 4.96 -9.00 -4.68
N ALA A 213 4.68 -8.34 -3.56
CA ALA A 213 5.16 -7.00 -3.27
C ALA A 213 5.51 -6.81 -1.79
N VAL A 214 6.33 -5.78 -1.53
CA VAL A 214 6.59 -5.26 -0.18
C VAL A 214 6.21 -3.77 -0.14
N LEU A 215 5.64 -3.31 0.99
CA LEU A 215 5.39 -1.90 1.25
C LEU A 215 6.48 -1.36 2.18
N VAL A 216 7.19 -0.33 1.72
CA VAL A 216 8.38 0.20 2.40
C VAL A 216 8.27 1.71 2.56
N GLY A 217 8.28 2.18 3.79
CA GLY A 217 8.17 3.62 4.11
C GLY A 217 9.33 4.13 4.97
N SER A 218 9.35 3.77 6.24
CA SER A 218 10.24 4.39 7.23
C SER A 218 11.74 4.24 6.92
N SER A 219 12.17 3.12 6.34
CA SER A 219 13.57 2.92 5.94
C SER A 219 13.96 3.78 4.74
N LEU A 220 13.08 3.91 3.74
CA LEU A 220 13.31 4.76 2.58
C LEU A 220 13.30 6.26 2.94
N SER A 221 12.37 6.67 3.82
CA SER A 221 12.26 8.07 4.24
C SER A 221 13.45 8.53 5.10
N ALA A 222 14.08 7.59 5.85
CA ALA A 222 15.23 7.86 6.71
C ALA A 222 16.58 7.64 6.02
N ALA A 223 16.62 7.10 4.81
CA ALA A 223 17.86 6.80 4.10
C ALA A 223 18.56 8.08 3.61
N ASP A 224 19.89 8.14 3.70
CA ASP A 224 20.71 9.21 3.13
C ASP A 224 20.61 9.24 1.59
N ASP A 225 20.59 8.05 0.96
CA ASP A 225 20.30 7.88 -0.47
C ASP A 225 19.08 6.96 -0.65
N PRO A 226 17.87 7.54 -0.70
CA PRO A 226 16.64 6.76 -0.88
C PRO A 226 16.55 6.03 -2.22
N SER A 227 17.20 6.58 -3.27
CA SER A 227 17.25 5.93 -4.59
C SER A 227 18.08 4.65 -4.57
N ALA A 228 19.27 4.69 -3.98
CA ALA A 228 20.13 3.51 -3.85
C ALA A 228 19.45 2.45 -2.96
N ALA A 229 18.85 2.88 -1.84
CA ALA A 229 18.12 1.99 -0.96
C ALA A 229 16.95 1.29 -1.70
N LEU A 230 16.15 2.04 -2.45
CA LEU A 230 15.03 1.47 -3.19
C LEU A 230 15.50 0.52 -4.30
N ARG A 231 16.52 0.89 -5.09
CA ARG A 231 17.08 0.01 -6.12
C ARG A 231 17.55 -1.33 -5.55
N ALA A 232 18.17 -1.33 -4.37
CA ALA A 232 18.60 -2.56 -3.70
C ALA A 232 17.42 -3.48 -3.34
N LEU A 233 16.30 -2.91 -2.90
CA LEU A 233 15.08 -3.67 -2.60
C LEU A 233 14.40 -4.18 -3.87
N ALA A 234 14.29 -3.35 -4.91
CA ALA A 234 13.61 -3.67 -6.17
C ALA A 234 14.39 -4.71 -7.04
N ALA A 235 15.66 -4.92 -6.76
CA ALA A 235 16.49 -5.91 -7.44
C ALA A 235 16.26 -7.36 -6.94
N VAL A 236 15.51 -7.57 -5.86
CA VAL A 236 15.28 -8.90 -5.30
C VAL A 236 14.33 -9.70 -6.19
N SER A 237 14.83 -10.84 -6.70
CA SER A 237 14.04 -11.75 -7.53
C SER A 237 12.94 -12.43 -6.72
N ARG A 238 11.79 -12.67 -7.35
CA ARG A 238 10.81 -13.62 -6.83
C ARG A 238 11.39 -15.01 -6.90
N GLY A 239 11.26 -15.78 -5.82
CA GLY A 239 11.49 -17.22 -5.89
C GLY A 239 10.54 -17.85 -6.92
N ALA A 240 10.99 -18.89 -7.60
CA ALA A 240 10.12 -19.71 -8.43
C ALA A 240 9.13 -20.45 -7.50
N HIS A 241 7.99 -19.83 -7.19
CA HIS A 241 6.88 -20.53 -6.58
C HIS A 241 6.12 -21.17 -7.73
N GLY A 242 6.18 -22.51 -7.82
CA GLY A 242 5.41 -23.30 -8.77
C GLY A 242 3.93 -22.88 -8.73
N GLY A 243 3.37 -22.65 -9.91
CA GLY A 243 1.95 -22.40 -10.11
C GLY A 243 1.10 -23.62 -9.74
#